data_1295ce18ccc9eca251cd1daba0f5ca02
#
_entry.id   1295ce18ccc9eca251cd1daba0f5ca02
#
_cell.length_a   1.000
_cell.length_b   1.000
_cell.length_c   1.000
_cell.angle_alpha   90.00
_cell.angle_beta   90.00
_cell.angle_gamma   90.00
#
_symmetry.space_group_name_H-M   'P 1'
#
loop_
_entity.id
_entity.type
_entity.pdbx_description
1 polymer ?
#
loop_
_entity_poly.entity_id
_entity_poly.type
_entity_poly.pdbx_seq_one_letter_code
_entity_poly.pdbx_strand_id
1 'polypeptide(L)'
;MKPGDPAAVEQLFDAVAPRYDQLNDWLSFGMHRQWKRQLVRSLQPRSGETWIDLCCGTGDLALELARSVRPDGRVLGLDAAAAPLELARQRQCRQPWLSVDWLQGDALQTGLAEASADGVVMAYGLRNLADPAAGLAEIHRLLKPGGRAGVLDFNRLPVEAPAAAFQRFYLRRLVVPAAAAVGLREEYAYLEESLKRFPDGRGQEQLALAAGFQRARHRPLVAGQMGLLLVQK
;
A
#
# COMPACT_ATOMS: atom_id res chain seq x y z
N MET A 1 8.94 12.46 -14.67
CA MET A 1 7.77 12.48 -13.76
C MET A 1 8.23 12.97 -12.39
N LYS A 2 7.54 13.93 -11.76
CA LYS A 2 7.90 14.42 -10.41
C LYS A 2 7.30 13.48 -9.36
N PRO A 3 8.11 12.86 -8.47
CA PRO A 3 7.58 12.03 -7.40
C PRO A 3 6.70 12.82 -6.43
N GLY A 4 5.52 12.31 -6.11
CA GLY A 4 4.52 12.98 -5.26
C GLY A 4 3.61 13.96 -6.00
N ASP A 5 3.65 14.01 -7.33
CA ASP A 5 2.63 14.70 -8.12
C ASP A 5 1.41 13.77 -8.28
N PRO A 6 0.26 14.09 -7.67
CA PRO A 6 -0.90 13.20 -7.66
C PRO A 6 -1.40 12.85 -9.06
N ALA A 7 -1.46 13.83 -9.98
CA ALA A 7 -1.94 13.62 -11.34
C ALA A 7 -1.01 12.71 -12.14
N ALA A 8 0.31 12.86 -11.95
CA ALA A 8 1.28 12.00 -12.60
C ALA A 8 1.24 10.56 -12.06
N VAL A 9 1.02 10.39 -10.75
CA VAL A 9 0.87 9.09 -10.10
C VAL A 9 -0.42 8.39 -10.57
N GLU A 10 -1.54 9.11 -10.65
CA GLU A 10 -2.81 8.60 -11.14
C GLU A 10 -2.69 8.09 -12.59
N GLN A 11 -2.18 8.93 -13.51
CA GLN A 11 -1.97 8.56 -14.91
C GLN A 11 -1.07 7.34 -15.06
N LEU A 12 -0.03 7.26 -14.22
CA LEU A 12 0.87 6.12 -14.17
C LEU A 12 0.13 4.83 -13.87
N PHE A 13 -0.67 4.81 -12.78
CA PHE A 13 -1.39 3.61 -12.36
C PHE A 13 -2.53 3.25 -13.31
N ASP A 14 -3.17 4.21 -13.95
CA ASP A 14 -4.15 3.94 -14.99
C ASP A 14 -3.52 3.24 -16.21
N ALA A 15 -2.35 3.69 -16.65
CA ALA A 15 -1.65 3.09 -17.79
C ALA A 15 -1.14 1.67 -17.50
N VAL A 16 -0.73 1.41 -16.26
CA VAL A 16 -0.11 0.13 -15.85
C VAL A 16 -1.14 -0.91 -15.42
N ALA A 17 -2.35 -0.49 -15.02
CA ALA A 17 -3.36 -1.33 -14.38
C ALA A 17 -3.57 -2.71 -15.02
N PRO A 18 -3.69 -2.88 -16.36
CA PRO A 18 -3.94 -4.17 -16.98
C PRO A 18 -2.80 -5.19 -16.81
N ARG A 19 -1.57 -4.71 -16.59
CA ARG A 19 -0.34 -5.53 -16.49
C ARG A 19 0.30 -5.49 -15.11
N TYR A 20 -0.18 -4.62 -14.24
CA TYR A 20 0.43 -4.32 -12.93
C TYR A 20 0.60 -5.58 -12.07
N ASP A 21 -0.43 -6.40 -11.97
CA ASP A 21 -0.38 -7.61 -11.14
C ASP A 21 0.55 -8.66 -11.72
N GLN A 22 0.51 -8.88 -13.04
CA GLN A 22 1.39 -9.84 -13.72
C GLN A 22 2.85 -9.43 -13.55
N LEU A 23 3.13 -8.13 -13.66
CA LEU A 23 4.48 -7.61 -13.49
C LEU A 23 4.96 -7.70 -12.04
N ASN A 24 4.09 -7.38 -11.08
CA ASN A 24 4.40 -7.58 -9.66
C ASN A 24 4.60 -9.05 -9.31
N ASP A 25 3.78 -9.95 -9.85
CA ASP A 25 3.98 -11.39 -9.71
C ASP A 25 5.36 -11.81 -10.23
N TRP A 26 5.70 -11.38 -11.43
CA TRP A 26 6.95 -11.76 -12.07
C TRP A 26 8.18 -11.16 -11.35
N LEU A 27 8.16 -9.87 -11.05
CA LEU A 27 9.26 -9.18 -10.37
C LEU A 27 9.43 -9.57 -8.91
N SER A 28 8.39 -9.98 -8.21
CA SER A 28 8.48 -10.44 -6.83
C SER A 28 8.52 -11.97 -6.71
N PHE A 29 8.50 -12.71 -7.82
CA PHE A 29 8.30 -14.17 -7.82
C PHE A 29 7.06 -14.58 -7.03
N GLY A 30 5.97 -13.78 -7.10
CA GLY A 30 4.73 -13.97 -6.36
C GLY A 30 4.81 -13.66 -4.85
N MET A 31 5.99 -13.28 -4.33
CA MET A 31 6.17 -13.02 -2.90
C MET A 31 5.37 -11.83 -2.40
N HIS A 32 5.02 -10.85 -3.24
CA HIS A 32 4.19 -9.71 -2.83
C HIS A 32 2.86 -10.17 -2.23
N ARG A 33 2.29 -11.28 -2.69
CA ARG A 33 1.05 -11.86 -2.12
C ARG A 33 1.29 -12.40 -0.70
N GLN A 34 2.45 -12.98 -0.43
CA GLN A 34 2.80 -13.43 0.93
C GLN A 34 2.99 -12.24 1.87
N TRP A 35 3.62 -11.16 1.42
CA TRP A 35 3.80 -9.97 2.24
C TRP A 35 2.47 -9.28 2.55
N LYS A 36 1.54 -9.20 1.58
CA LYS A 36 0.18 -8.71 1.80
C LYS A 36 -0.57 -9.58 2.82
N ARG A 37 -0.49 -10.91 2.72
CA ARG A 37 -1.06 -11.83 3.72
C ARG A 37 -0.41 -11.66 5.09
N GLN A 38 0.89 -11.44 5.15
CA GLN A 38 1.60 -11.20 6.40
C GLN A 38 1.15 -9.88 7.05
N LEU A 39 0.91 -8.83 6.27
CA LEU A 39 0.31 -7.58 6.74
C LEU A 39 -1.06 -7.87 7.39
N VAL A 40 -1.97 -8.50 6.67
CA VAL A 40 -3.33 -8.83 7.18
C VAL A 40 -3.25 -9.69 8.44
N ARG A 41 -2.42 -10.74 8.46
CA ARG A 41 -2.22 -11.59 9.65
C ARG A 41 -1.66 -10.82 10.84
N SER A 42 -0.77 -9.85 10.62
CA SER A 42 -0.19 -9.03 11.70
C SER A 42 -1.23 -8.12 12.34
N LEU A 43 -2.26 -7.74 11.60
CA LEU A 43 -3.34 -6.88 12.06
C LEU A 43 -4.52 -7.66 12.67
N GLN A 44 -4.62 -8.96 12.42
CA GLN A 44 -5.65 -9.85 12.99
C GLN A 44 -7.09 -9.30 12.83
N PRO A 45 -7.56 -9.07 11.59
CA PRO A 45 -8.94 -8.64 11.37
C PRO A 45 -9.94 -9.66 11.95
N ARG A 46 -11.04 -9.16 12.51
CA ARG A 46 -12.06 -9.98 13.15
C ARG A 46 -13.39 -9.88 12.41
N SER A 47 -14.21 -10.91 12.54
CA SER A 47 -15.57 -10.88 12.01
C SER A 47 -16.33 -9.65 12.53
N GLY A 48 -17.11 -9.03 11.67
CA GLY A 48 -17.92 -7.84 11.99
C GLY A 48 -17.17 -6.50 11.95
N GLU A 49 -15.83 -6.50 11.82
CA GLU A 49 -15.06 -5.26 11.76
C GLU A 49 -15.23 -4.53 10.40
N THR A 50 -15.07 -3.22 10.44
CA THR A 50 -14.99 -2.33 9.27
C THR A 50 -13.55 -2.01 8.96
N TRP A 51 -13.12 -2.26 7.73
CA TRP A 51 -11.76 -2.01 7.27
C TRP A 51 -11.73 -1.12 6.05
N ILE A 52 -10.66 -0.31 5.93
CA ILE A 52 -10.40 0.52 4.77
C ILE A 52 -9.05 0.10 4.17
N ASP A 53 -9.01 -0.11 2.85
CA ASP A 53 -7.81 -0.32 2.06
C ASP A 53 -7.54 0.94 1.24
N LEU A 54 -6.56 1.75 1.65
CA LEU A 54 -6.16 2.98 0.98
C LEU A 54 -5.12 2.69 -0.10
N CYS A 55 -5.23 3.32 -1.26
CA CYS A 55 -4.46 3.01 -2.45
C CYS A 55 -4.62 1.53 -2.82
N CYS A 56 -5.88 1.07 -2.87
CA CYS A 56 -6.23 -0.34 -2.96
C CYS A 56 -5.89 -0.97 -4.33
N GLY A 57 -5.64 -0.17 -5.35
CA GLY A 57 -5.33 -0.63 -6.69
C GLY A 57 -6.37 -1.61 -7.22
N THR A 58 -5.94 -2.78 -7.64
CA THR A 58 -6.79 -3.86 -8.17
C THR A 58 -7.49 -4.70 -7.09
N GLY A 59 -7.45 -4.26 -5.83
CA GLY A 59 -8.26 -4.78 -4.73
C GLY A 59 -7.74 -6.02 -4.02
N ASP A 60 -6.47 -6.40 -4.18
CA ASP A 60 -5.91 -7.63 -3.57
C ASP A 60 -6.07 -7.67 -2.06
N LEU A 61 -5.72 -6.56 -1.35
CA LEU A 61 -5.85 -6.49 0.11
C LEU A 61 -7.30 -6.36 0.54
N ALA A 62 -8.09 -5.52 -0.12
CA ALA A 62 -9.51 -5.35 0.18
C ALA A 62 -10.27 -6.68 0.11
N LEU A 63 -10.03 -7.49 -0.93
CA LEU A 63 -10.64 -8.83 -1.07
C LEU A 63 -10.14 -9.82 0.00
N GLU A 64 -8.87 -9.75 0.41
CA GLU A 64 -8.33 -10.58 1.49
C GLU A 64 -8.93 -10.19 2.85
N LEU A 65 -9.05 -8.89 3.13
CA LEU A 65 -9.71 -8.37 4.32
C LEU A 65 -11.20 -8.79 4.36
N ALA A 66 -11.91 -8.66 3.22
CA ALA A 66 -13.31 -9.03 3.15
C ALA A 66 -13.53 -10.51 3.47
N ARG A 67 -12.61 -11.41 3.11
CA ARG A 67 -12.66 -12.82 3.55
C ARG A 67 -12.49 -12.96 5.06
N SER A 68 -11.63 -12.14 5.64
CA SER A 68 -11.24 -12.22 7.05
C SER A 68 -12.31 -11.68 8.00
N VAL A 69 -13.11 -10.68 7.57
CA VAL A 69 -14.10 -10.00 8.41
C VAL A 69 -15.51 -10.55 8.29
N ARG A 70 -15.72 -11.57 7.44
CA ARG A 70 -17.05 -12.23 7.29
C ARG A 70 -17.54 -12.87 8.59
N PRO A 71 -18.90 -13.05 8.75
CA PRO A 71 -19.95 -12.70 7.76
C PRO A 71 -20.34 -11.22 7.75
N ASP A 72 -20.23 -10.49 8.86
CA ASP A 72 -20.90 -9.20 9.10
C ASP A 72 -19.99 -7.99 8.92
N GLY A 73 -18.70 -8.23 8.59
CA GLY A 73 -17.72 -7.16 8.38
C GLY A 73 -17.86 -6.48 7.01
N ARG A 74 -17.32 -5.26 6.93
CA ARG A 74 -17.33 -4.43 5.73
C ARG A 74 -15.92 -3.99 5.37
N VAL A 75 -15.65 -3.90 4.07
CA VAL A 75 -14.39 -3.34 3.57
C VAL A 75 -14.69 -2.25 2.56
N LEU A 76 -13.95 -1.16 2.64
CA LEU A 76 -13.94 -0.10 1.65
C LEU A 76 -12.56 -0.03 1.02
N GLY A 77 -12.49 -0.18 -0.29
CA GLY A 77 -11.27 0.06 -1.09
C GLY A 77 -11.31 1.44 -1.72
N LEU A 78 -10.30 2.26 -1.45
CA LEU A 78 -10.17 3.60 -2.01
C LEU A 78 -8.89 3.69 -2.85
N ASP A 79 -9.02 4.22 -4.06
CA ASP A 79 -7.88 4.53 -4.94
C ASP A 79 -8.17 5.80 -5.76
N ALA A 80 -7.14 6.53 -6.12
CA ALA A 80 -7.26 7.70 -6.96
C ALA A 80 -7.52 7.33 -8.44
N ALA A 81 -6.91 6.24 -8.91
CA ALA A 81 -6.96 5.78 -10.29
C ALA A 81 -8.23 4.96 -10.57
N ALA A 82 -8.93 5.31 -11.66
CA ALA A 82 -10.19 4.66 -12.02
C ALA A 82 -10.00 3.26 -12.61
N ALA A 83 -8.97 3.05 -13.44
CA ALA A 83 -8.76 1.78 -14.13
C ALA A 83 -8.45 0.61 -13.17
N PRO A 84 -7.59 0.75 -12.14
CA PRO A 84 -7.42 -0.29 -11.13
C PRO A 84 -8.71 -0.62 -10.38
N LEU A 85 -9.53 0.39 -10.02
CA LEU A 85 -10.81 0.18 -9.34
C LEU A 85 -11.80 -0.62 -10.19
N GLU A 86 -11.83 -0.38 -11.50
CA GLU A 86 -12.68 -1.19 -12.39
C GLU A 86 -12.25 -2.66 -12.40
N LEU A 87 -10.96 -2.94 -12.43
CA LEU A 87 -10.45 -4.31 -12.29
C LEU A 87 -10.80 -4.92 -10.93
N ALA A 88 -10.75 -4.13 -9.85
CA ALA A 88 -11.16 -4.56 -8.52
C ALA A 88 -12.64 -4.97 -8.48
N ARG A 89 -13.55 -4.17 -9.07
CA ARG A 89 -14.97 -4.49 -9.22
C ARG A 89 -15.18 -5.79 -9.99
N GLN A 90 -14.51 -5.96 -11.13
CA GLN A 90 -14.59 -7.19 -11.93
C GLN A 90 -14.11 -8.43 -11.17
N ARG A 91 -13.09 -8.30 -10.32
CA ARG A 91 -12.61 -9.38 -9.45
C ARG A 91 -13.63 -9.72 -8.37
N GLN A 92 -14.26 -8.71 -7.77
CA GLN A 92 -15.30 -8.91 -6.77
C GLN A 92 -16.53 -9.61 -7.38
N CYS A 93 -16.92 -9.28 -8.60
CA CYS A 93 -18.04 -9.96 -9.29
C CYS A 93 -17.87 -11.49 -9.36
N ARG A 94 -16.63 -11.99 -9.35
CA ARG A 94 -16.33 -13.43 -9.28
C ARG A 94 -16.46 -14.02 -7.87
N GLN A 95 -16.64 -13.18 -6.87
CA GLN A 95 -16.75 -13.52 -5.46
C GLN A 95 -17.87 -12.68 -4.80
N PRO A 96 -19.13 -12.78 -5.27
CA PRO A 96 -20.23 -11.89 -4.88
C PRO A 96 -20.60 -11.98 -3.39
N TRP A 97 -20.11 -12.99 -2.70
CA TRP A 97 -20.27 -13.16 -1.25
C TRP A 97 -19.32 -12.31 -0.40
N LEU A 98 -18.37 -11.58 -1.04
CA LEU A 98 -17.51 -10.64 -0.34
C LEU A 98 -18.12 -9.24 -0.38
N SER A 99 -18.23 -8.61 0.79
CA SER A 99 -18.73 -7.24 0.93
C SER A 99 -17.55 -6.26 0.82
N VAL A 100 -17.39 -5.61 -0.34
CA VAL A 100 -16.40 -4.55 -0.57
C VAL A 100 -17.07 -3.42 -1.32
N ASP A 101 -16.96 -2.20 -0.80
CA ASP A 101 -17.34 -0.97 -1.46
C ASP A 101 -16.11 -0.33 -2.11
N TRP A 102 -16.24 0.16 -3.33
CA TRP A 102 -15.13 0.77 -4.08
C TRP A 102 -15.37 2.25 -4.29
N LEU A 103 -14.44 3.09 -3.82
CA LEU A 103 -14.51 4.54 -3.90
C LEU A 103 -13.30 5.08 -4.65
N GLN A 104 -13.53 5.93 -5.63
CA GLN A 104 -12.47 6.74 -6.22
C GLN A 104 -12.26 8.00 -5.35
N GLY A 105 -11.01 8.26 -4.94
CA GLY A 105 -10.71 9.39 -4.06
C GLY A 105 -9.24 9.51 -3.70
N ASP A 106 -8.90 10.62 -3.04
CA ASP A 106 -7.55 10.91 -2.58
C ASP A 106 -7.31 10.33 -1.18
N ALA A 107 -6.25 9.55 -1.01
CA ALA A 107 -5.86 8.98 0.28
C ALA A 107 -5.38 10.03 1.31
N LEU A 108 -5.06 11.25 0.88
CA LEU A 108 -4.74 12.37 1.76
C LEU A 108 -5.98 13.10 2.28
N GLN A 109 -7.11 12.97 1.58
CA GLN A 109 -8.37 13.63 1.92
C GLN A 109 -9.53 12.75 1.47
N THR A 110 -9.76 11.65 2.21
CA THR A 110 -10.71 10.60 1.81
C THR A 110 -12.17 11.04 1.79
N GLY A 111 -12.53 12.10 2.52
CA GLY A 111 -13.93 12.51 2.73
C GLY A 111 -14.75 11.57 3.62
N LEU A 112 -14.15 10.49 4.12
CA LEU A 112 -14.82 9.53 5.00
C LEU A 112 -14.94 10.09 6.43
N ALA A 113 -15.92 9.58 7.17
CA ALA A 113 -16.15 10.00 8.55
C ALA A 113 -14.96 9.65 9.46
N GLU A 114 -14.67 10.51 10.44
CA GLU A 114 -13.71 10.23 11.51
C GLU A 114 -14.17 9.02 12.33
N ALA A 115 -13.20 8.27 12.87
CA ALA A 115 -13.45 7.10 13.72
C ALA A 115 -14.44 6.10 13.11
N SER A 116 -14.39 5.90 11.77
CA SER A 116 -15.32 5.03 11.03
C SER A 116 -14.81 3.59 10.85
N ALA A 117 -13.49 3.34 11.02
CA ALA A 117 -12.87 2.05 10.76
C ALA A 117 -12.22 1.42 12.00
N ASP A 118 -12.34 0.11 12.13
CA ASP A 118 -11.63 -0.71 13.12
C ASP A 118 -10.19 -0.95 12.68
N GLY A 119 -9.95 -0.94 11.37
CA GLY A 119 -8.62 -1.05 10.80
C GLY A 119 -8.45 -0.37 9.44
N VAL A 120 -7.21 0.02 9.15
CA VAL A 120 -6.82 0.60 7.86
C VAL A 120 -5.57 -0.11 7.35
N VAL A 121 -5.53 -0.42 6.07
CA VAL A 121 -4.34 -0.94 5.40
C VAL A 121 -3.95 -0.06 4.21
N MET A 122 -2.67 -0.10 3.86
CA MET A 122 -2.14 0.50 2.65
C MET A 122 -0.95 -0.34 2.16
N ALA A 123 -0.94 -0.77 0.91
CA ALA A 123 0.22 -1.46 0.34
C ALA A 123 0.76 -0.72 -0.88
N TYR A 124 2.05 -0.38 -0.84
CA TYR A 124 2.79 0.31 -1.89
C TYR A 124 2.28 1.72 -2.23
N GLY A 125 1.46 2.30 -1.32
CA GLY A 125 0.86 3.62 -1.48
C GLY A 125 1.65 4.74 -0.81
N LEU A 126 2.11 4.53 0.43
CA LEU A 126 2.62 5.60 1.30
C LEU A 126 3.77 6.39 0.68
N ARG A 127 4.71 5.72 0.01
CA ARG A 127 5.86 6.39 -0.65
C ARG A 127 5.45 7.25 -1.85
N ASN A 128 4.27 6.99 -2.43
CA ASN A 128 3.75 7.68 -3.61
C ASN A 128 2.89 8.89 -3.24
N LEU A 129 2.48 9.02 -1.98
CA LEU A 129 1.75 10.18 -1.50
C LEU A 129 2.62 11.44 -1.58
N ALA A 130 2.00 12.57 -1.87
CA ALA A 130 2.67 13.86 -1.87
C ALA A 130 3.25 14.18 -0.48
N ASP A 131 2.53 13.78 0.57
CA ASP A 131 2.94 13.93 1.96
C ASP A 131 2.62 12.65 2.76
N PRO A 132 3.62 11.80 3.04
CA PRO A 132 3.43 10.61 3.87
C PRO A 132 2.96 10.91 5.31
N ALA A 133 3.32 12.07 5.88
CA ALA A 133 2.88 12.44 7.22
C ALA A 133 1.38 12.77 7.22
N ALA A 134 0.90 13.50 6.22
CA ALA A 134 -0.54 13.75 6.02
C ALA A 134 -1.31 12.45 5.78
N GLY A 135 -0.75 11.50 5.02
CA GLY A 135 -1.35 10.18 4.83
C GLY A 135 -1.50 9.40 6.14
N LEU A 136 -0.48 9.41 7.00
CA LEU A 136 -0.56 8.80 8.33
C LEU A 136 -1.56 9.51 9.25
N ALA A 137 -1.65 10.84 9.18
CA ALA A 137 -2.65 11.60 9.92
C ALA A 137 -4.09 11.26 9.48
N GLU A 138 -4.32 11.08 8.17
CA GLU A 138 -5.62 10.66 7.66
C GLU A 138 -5.96 9.23 8.09
N ILE A 139 -4.99 8.29 8.05
CA ILE A 139 -5.18 6.94 8.62
C ILE A 139 -5.56 7.02 10.10
N HIS A 140 -4.87 7.86 10.89
CA HIS A 140 -5.19 8.05 12.31
C HIS A 140 -6.60 8.62 12.50
N ARG A 141 -7.01 9.60 11.69
CA ARG A 141 -8.36 10.19 11.74
C ARG A 141 -9.45 9.15 11.49
N LEU A 142 -9.27 8.30 10.48
CA LEU A 142 -10.22 7.25 10.10
C LEU A 142 -10.41 6.17 11.16
N LEU A 143 -9.39 5.86 11.94
CA LEU A 143 -9.45 4.81 12.94
C LEU A 143 -10.30 5.19 14.14
N LYS A 144 -11.09 4.24 14.61
CA LYS A 144 -11.74 4.28 15.92
C LYS A 144 -10.70 4.26 17.05
N PRO A 145 -11.02 4.73 18.27
CA PRO A 145 -10.17 4.51 19.43
C PRO A 145 -9.82 3.03 19.60
N GLY A 146 -8.52 2.73 19.76
CA GLY A 146 -8.01 1.35 19.82
C GLY A 146 -7.91 0.66 18.46
N GLY A 147 -8.30 1.31 17.37
CA GLY A 147 -8.14 0.83 16.00
C GLY A 147 -6.68 0.65 15.61
N ARG A 148 -6.41 -0.14 14.60
CA ARG A 148 -5.07 -0.50 14.16
C ARG A 148 -4.88 -0.34 12.67
N ALA A 149 -3.69 0.04 12.26
CA ALA A 149 -3.38 0.11 10.84
C ALA A 149 -2.03 -0.53 10.50
N GLY A 150 -1.88 -0.83 9.21
CA GLY A 150 -0.62 -1.35 8.71
C GLY A 150 -0.33 -0.90 7.29
N VAL A 151 0.92 -0.52 7.10
CA VAL A 151 1.45 -0.12 5.79
C VAL A 151 2.53 -1.09 5.37
N LEU A 152 2.40 -1.63 4.16
CA LEU A 152 3.43 -2.42 3.49
C LEU A 152 4.03 -1.57 2.38
N ASP A 153 5.33 -1.32 2.43
CA ASP A 153 6.01 -0.59 1.36
C ASP A 153 7.47 -1.03 1.21
N PHE A 154 8.11 -0.57 0.14
CA PHE A 154 9.55 -0.68 -0.01
C PHE A 154 10.27 0.12 1.07
N ASN A 155 11.41 -0.38 1.51
CA ASN A 155 12.25 0.32 2.47
C ASN A 155 13.35 1.12 1.78
N ARG A 156 13.64 2.30 2.33
CA ARG A 156 14.90 2.98 2.12
C ARG A 156 15.96 2.33 3.01
N LEU A 157 16.94 1.69 2.39
CA LEU A 157 18.07 1.08 3.09
C LEU A 157 19.21 2.08 3.28
N PRO A 158 19.98 2.00 4.41
CA PRO A 158 21.24 2.73 4.55
C PRO A 158 22.17 2.42 3.36
N VAL A 159 22.86 3.44 2.85
CA VAL A 159 23.68 3.31 1.63
C VAL A 159 24.78 2.27 1.80
N GLU A 160 25.32 2.14 3.01
CA GLU A 160 26.38 1.24 3.39
C GLU A 160 25.93 -0.21 3.59
N ALA A 161 24.62 -0.44 3.69
CA ALA A 161 24.11 -1.79 3.91
C ALA A 161 24.35 -2.66 2.66
N PRO A 162 24.88 -3.89 2.79
CA PRO A 162 25.05 -4.81 1.66
C PRO A 162 23.73 -5.04 0.91
N ALA A 163 22.62 -5.08 1.62
CA ALA A 163 21.28 -5.19 1.07
C ALA A 163 20.90 -4.00 0.17
N ALA A 164 21.42 -2.78 0.41
CA ALA A 164 21.19 -1.62 -0.44
C ALA A 164 21.95 -1.73 -1.78
N ALA A 165 23.16 -2.27 -1.77
CA ALA A 165 23.90 -2.55 -3.01
C ALA A 165 23.16 -3.58 -3.86
N PHE A 166 22.65 -4.65 -3.24
CA PHE A 166 21.81 -5.65 -3.91
C PHE A 166 20.51 -5.02 -4.44
N GLN A 167 19.83 -4.19 -3.67
CA GLN A 167 18.60 -3.49 -4.10
C GLN A 167 18.85 -2.66 -5.36
N ARG A 168 19.90 -1.84 -5.36
CA ARG A 168 20.27 -1.02 -6.53
C ARG A 168 20.62 -1.89 -7.74
N PHE A 169 21.39 -2.96 -7.55
CA PHE A 169 21.72 -3.91 -8.61
C PHE A 169 20.46 -4.55 -9.19
N TYR A 170 19.59 -5.08 -8.32
CA TYR A 170 18.35 -5.73 -8.71
C TYR A 170 17.42 -4.78 -9.48
N LEU A 171 17.18 -3.59 -8.95
CA LEU A 171 16.35 -2.58 -9.61
C LEU A 171 16.93 -2.19 -10.98
N ARG A 172 18.21 -1.88 -11.07
CA ARG A 172 18.82 -1.36 -12.31
C ARG A 172 19.09 -2.42 -13.37
N ARG A 173 19.42 -3.64 -12.96
CA ARG A 173 19.83 -4.71 -13.88
C ARG A 173 18.73 -5.68 -14.26
N LEU A 174 17.70 -5.82 -13.42
CA LEU A 174 16.61 -6.76 -13.66
C LEU A 174 15.26 -6.04 -13.79
N VAL A 175 14.88 -5.23 -12.82
CA VAL A 175 13.54 -4.63 -12.76
C VAL A 175 13.33 -3.59 -13.87
N VAL A 176 14.22 -2.60 -13.98
CA VAL A 176 14.09 -1.54 -14.99
C VAL A 176 14.18 -2.06 -16.43
N PRO A 177 15.11 -2.97 -16.80
CA PRO A 177 15.13 -3.54 -18.15
C PRO A 177 13.91 -4.41 -18.45
N ALA A 178 13.44 -5.22 -17.50
CA ALA A 178 12.24 -6.01 -17.65
C ALA A 178 10.99 -5.14 -17.84
N ALA A 179 10.87 -4.09 -17.05
CA ALA A 179 9.81 -3.10 -17.20
C ALA A 179 9.89 -2.37 -18.54
N ALA A 180 11.10 -2.01 -18.99
CA ALA A 180 11.30 -1.39 -20.30
C ALA A 180 10.84 -2.28 -21.46
N ALA A 181 11.04 -3.61 -21.36
CA ALA A 181 10.60 -4.56 -22.37
C ALA A 181 9.06 -4.64 -22.52
N VAL A 182 8.32 -4.23 -21.50
CA VAL A 182 6.84 -4.18 -21.49
C VAL A 182 6.30 -2.74 -21.55
N GLY A 183 7.17 -1.75 -21.84
CA GLY A 183 6.79 -0.35 -22.00
C GLY A 183 6.62 0.43 -20.69
N LEU A 184 7.14 -0.08 -19.56
CA LEU A 184 6.96 0.46 -18.21
C LEU A 184 8.28 0.98 -17.60
N ARG A 185 9.19 1.50 -18.44
CA ARG A 185 10.50 1.97 -17.99
C ARG A 185 10.43 3.17 -17.05
N GLU A 186 9.54 4.12 -17.35
CA GLU A 186 9.40 5.36 -16.58
C GLU A 186 8.85 5.11 -15.18
N GLU A 187 7.92 4.17 -15.07
CA GLU A 187 7.28 3.75 -13.83
C GLU A 187 8.28 3.15 -12.83
N TYR A 188 9.22 2.38 -13.34
CA TYR A 188 10.23 1.75 -12.49
C TYR A 188 11.44 2.65 -12.23
N ALA A 189 11.75 3.62 -13.10
CA ALA A 189 12.66 4.71 -12.79
C ALA A 189 12.09 5.60 -11.66
N TYR A 190 10.77 5.80 -11.64
CA TYR A 190 10.05 6.48 -10.58
C TYR A 190 10.22 5.79 -9.21
N LEU A 191 10.28 4.45 -9.16
CA LEU A 191 10.49 3.71 -7.92
C LEU A 191 11.79 4.10 -7.22
N GLU A 192 12.91 4.20 -7.97
CA GLU A 192 14.21 4.61 -7.40
C GLU A 192 14.14 6.03 -6.83
N GLU A 193 13.45 6.93 -7.52
CA GLU A 193 13.33 8.32 -7.09
C GLU A 193 12.40 8.48 -5.87
N SER A 194 11.29 7.76 -5.84
CA SER A 194 10.37 7.77 -4.68
C SER A 194 11.05 7.23 -3.42
N LEU A 195 11.89 6.18 -3.55
CA LEU A 195 12.65 5.62 -2.43
C LEU A 195 13.67 6.59 -1.82
N LYS A 196 14.29 7.48 -2.62
CA LYS A 196 15.25 8.47 -2.10
C LYS A 196 14.59 9.45 -1.12
N ARG A 197 13.32 9.77 -1.33
CA ARG A 197 12.54 10.71 -0.52
C ARG A 197 11.82 10.03 0.66
N PHE A 198 11.59 8.72 0.55
CA PHE A 198 10.83 7.99 1.54
C PHE A 198 11.62 7.84 2.85
N PRO A 199 11.00 8.05 4.02
CA PRO A 199 11.66 7.86 5.29
C PRO A 199 12.04 6.39 5.50
N ASP A 200 13.16 6.15 6.19
CA ASP A 200 13.52 4.82 6.65
C ASP A 200 12.55 4.31 7.73
N GLY A 201 12.73 3.08 8.18
CA GLY A 201 11.80 2.47 9.13
C GLY A 201 11.63 3.27 10.43
N ARG A 202 12.72 3.86 10.97
CA ARG A 202 12.65 4.74 12.16
C ARG A 202 11.94 6.04 11.85
N GLY A 203 12.22 6.63 10.71
CA GLY A 203 11.51 7.83 10.26
C GLY A 203 10.01 7.59 10.10
N GLN A 204 9.61 6.45 9.57
CA GLN A 204 8.20 6.07 9.48
C GLN A 204 7.54 5.91 10.86
N GLU A 205 8.22 5.28 11.83
CA GLU A 205 7.74 5.20 13.22
C GLU A 205 7.57 6.59 13.84
N GLN A 206 8.55 7.49 13.65
CA GLN A 206 8.48 8.86 14.15
C GLN A 206 7.33 9.66 13.52
N LEU A 207 7.13 9.54 12.21
CA LEU A 207 5.99 10.17 11.52
C LEU A 207 4.65 9.66 12.06
N ALA A 208 4.54 8.36 12.30
CA ALA A 208 3.33 7.79 12.87
C ALA A 208 3.06 8.29 14.30
N LEU A 209 4.07 8.32 15.16
CA LEU A 209 3.93 8.87 16.51
C LEU A 209 3.55 10.36 16.48
N ALA A 210 4.14 11.15 15.57
CA ALA A 210 3.79 12.56 15.38
C ALA A 210 2.36 12.76 14.86
N ALA A 211 1.83 11.79 14.09
CA ALA A 211 0.43 11.78 13.64
C ALA A 211 -0.58 11.40 14.75
N GLY A 212 -0.12 11.06 15.96
CA GLY A 212 -0.97 10.78 17.12
C GLY A 212 -1.13 9.29 17.47
N PHE A 213 -0.50 8.37 16.76
CA PHE A 213 -0.56 6.96 17.12
C PHE A 213 0.14 6.71 18.46
N GLN A 214 -0.47 5.88 19.31
CA GLN A 214 0.07 5.49 20.60
C GLN A 214 1.26 4.53 20.47
N ARG A 215 1.21 3.68 19.44
CA ARG A 215 2.24 2.70 19.13
C ARG A 215 2.53 2.70 17.64
N ALA A 216 3.82 2.67 17.31
CA ALA A 216 4.30 2.50 15.95
C ALA A 216 5.49 1.53 15.98
N ARG A 217 5.46 0.51 15.13
CA ARG A 217 6.53 -0.47 15.00
C ARG A 217 6.77 -0.81 13.54
N HIS A 218 7.97 -0.56 13.08
CA HIS A 218 8.43 -0.97 11.76
C HIS A 218 9.13 -2.32 11.81
N ARG A 219 8.71 -3.26 10.98
CA ARG A 219 9.29 -4.60 10.85
C ARG A 219 9.88 -4.77 9.45
N PRO A 220 11.21 -4.92 9.32
CA PRO A 220 11.82 -5.19 8.04
C PRO A 220 11.47 -6.61 7.55
N LEU A 221 11.25 -6.73 6.25
CA LEU A 221 11.05 -7.98 5.53
C LEU A 221 12.11 -8.12 4.44
N VAL A 222 12.39 -9.37 4.01
CA VAL A 222 13.28 -9.66 2.87
C VAL A 222 14.63 -8.94 3.00
N ALA A 223 15.36 -9.23 4.08
CA ALA A 223 16.64 -8.57 4.38
C ALA A 223 16.54 -7.02 4.38
N GLY A 224 15.37 -6.47 4.74
CA GLY A 224 15.13 -5.04 4.82
C GLY A 224 14.65 -4.38 3.52
N GLN A 225 14.50 -5.11 2.42
CA GLN A 225 14.01 -4.55 1.15
C GLN A 225 12.59 -4.01 1.25
N MET A 226 11.78 -4.66 2.06
CA MET A 226 10.39 -4.32 2.33
C MET A 226 10.21 -4.02 3.81
N GLY A 227 9.18 -3.27 4.16
CA GLY A 227 8.81 -2.96 5.53
C GLY A 227 7.32 -3.07 5.79
N LEU A 228 7.01 -3.48 7.00
CA LEU A 228 5.67 -3.38 7.57
C LEU A 228 5.70 -2.34 8.69
N LEU A 229 5.04 -1.22 8.50
CA LEU A 229 4.73 -0.28 9.58
C LEU A 229 3.38 -0.70 10.20
N LEU A 230 3.38 -1.06 11.46
CA LEU A 230 2.20 -1.43 12.24
C LEU A 230 1.96 -0.36 13.30
N VAL A 231 0.74 0.20 13.35
CA VAL A 231 0.39 1.30 14.23
C VAL A 231 -0.93 1.05 14.94
N GLN A 232 -1.10 1.69 16.11
CA GLN A 232 -2.32 1.62 16.93
C GLN A 232 -2.70 3.01 17.43
N LYS A 233 -4.00 3.36 17.27
CA LYS A 233 -4.61 4.59 17.80
C LYS A 233 -5.04 4.41 19.24
#